data_8bf3a56142dd23549b8ea7383bf7e538
#
_entry.id   8bf3a56142dd23549b8ea7383bf7e538
#
_cell.length_a   1.000
_cell.length_b   1.000
_cell.length_c   1.000
_cell.angle_alpha   90.00
_cell.angle_beta   90.00
_cell.angle_gamma   90.00
#
_symmetry.space_group_name_H-M   'P 1'
#
loop_
_entity.id
_entity.type
_entity.pdbx_description
1 polymer ?
#
loop_
_entity_poly.entity_id
_entity_poly.type
_entity_poly.pdbx_seq_one_letter_code
_entity_poly.pdbx_strand_id
1 'polypeptide(L)'
;MLGDHGSGYWIGRKALRAAAADLDRRGPSTTITRGVVEALGLPRGCTVQGLIGKTKELRPADVASFAQIVLSAQDDKIASIILAAGASELVTTVRSVGAEHVILAGGLLAPSTSHKYQRPNTLRAMVEDSLGGCTYASHPVVGACWAAGRLRGVELHKVDLMNALEVRSDSRRR
;
A
#
# COMPACT_ATOMS: atom_id res chain seq x y z
N MET A 1 -6.09 -11.29 -10.91
CA MET A 1 -6.70 -10.96 -9.61
C MET A 1 -7.76 -9.91 -9.84
N LEU A 2 -8.98 -10.22 -9.48
CA LEU A 2 -10.14 -9.34 -9.54
C LEU A 2 -10.26 -8.67 -8.17
N GLY A 3 -10.49 -7.35 -8.10
CA GLY A 3 -10.81 -6.67 -6.86
C GLY A 3 -9.68 -5.97 -6.10
N ASP A 4 -8.47 -5.91 -6.62
CA ASP A 4 -7.32 -5.27 -5.93
C ASP A 4 -7.13 -3.78 -6.27
N HIS A 5 -8.17 -3.12 -6.74
CA HIS A 5 -8.10 -1.72 -7.17
C HIS A 5 -7.67 -0.79 -6.02
N GLY A 6 -6.67 0.05 -6.27
CA GLY A 6 -6.10 0.96 -5.27
C GLY A 6 -5.20 0.30 -4.22
N SER A 7 -5.04 -1.03 -4.23
CA SER A 7 -4.16 -1.75 -3.30
C SER A 7 -2.68 -1.51 -3.57
N GLY A 8 -1.81 -1.93 -2.63
CA GLY A 8 -0.36 -1.92 -2.83
C GLY A 8 0.07 -2.72 -4.07
N TYR A 9 -0.57 -3.85 -4.33
CA TYR A 9 -0.33 -4.63 -5.54
C TYR A 9 -0.70 -3.87 -6.82
N TRP A 10 -1.85 -3.21 -6.83
CA TRP A 10 -2.30 -2.41 -7.96
C TRP A 10 -1.34 -1.24 -8.23
N ILE A 11 -0.93 -0.50 -7.18
CA ILE A 11 0.04 0.60 -7.27
C ILE A 11 1.39 0.08 -7.76
N GLY A 12 1.88 -1.03 -7.19
CA GLY A 12 3.14 -1.65 -7.58
C GLY A 12 3.16 -2.09 -9.05
N ARG A 13 2.04 -2.66 -9.54
CA ARG A 13 1.89 -2.96 -10.98
C ARG A 13 1.96 -1.73 -11.86
N LYS A 14 1.37 -0.61 -11.41
CA LYS A 14 1.47 0.68 -12.13
C LYS A 14 2.89 1.20 -12.12
N ALA A 15 3.63 1.06 -11.02
CA ALA A 15 5.05 1.41 -10.92
C ALA A 15 5.90 0.62 -11.93
N LEU A 16 5.73 -0.71 -11.98
CA LEU A 16 6.44 -1.57 -12.93
C LEU A 16 6.14 -1.21 -14.40
N ARG A 17 4.88 -0.88 -14.70
CA ARG A 17 4.48 -0.44 -16.05
C ARG A 17 5.07 0.92 -16.40
N ALA A 18 5.11 1.86 -15.46
CA ALA A 18 5.72 3.18 -15.65
C ALA A 18 7.23 3.04 -15.91
N ALA A 19 7.92 2.22 -15.12
CA ALA A 19 9.34 1.95 -15.30
C ALA A 19 9.61 1.27 -16.66
N ALA A 20 8.80 0.31 -17.08
CA ALA A 20 8.94 -0.33 -18.38
C ALA A 20 8.73 0.67 -19.54
N ALA A 21 7.73 1.54 -19.43
CA ALA A 21 7.44 2.55 -20.45
C ALA A 21 8.57 3.60 -20.57
N ASP A 22 9.17 4.02 -19.45
CA ASP A 22 10.30 4.93 -19.41
C ASP A 22 11.55 4.27 -20.05
N LEU A 23 11.91 3.04 -19.65
CA LEU A 23 13.04 2.30 -20.23
C LEU A 23 12.90 2.07 -21.73
N ASP A 24 11.68 1.87 -22.22
CA ASP A 24 11.35 1.64 -23.63
C ASP A 24 11.10 2.94 -24.41
N ARG A 25 11.23 4.10 -23.75
CA ARG A 25 10.97 5.44 -24.32
C ARG A 25 9.56 5.63 -24.91
N ARG A 26 8.60 4.83 -24.44
CA ARG A 26 7.16 4.95 -24.81
C ARG A 26 6.34 5.74 -23.79
N GLY A 27 6.97 6.15 -22.70
CA GLY A 27 6.38 6.95 -21.63
C GLY A 27 7.33 8.06 -21.17
N PRO A 28 6.81 8.94 -20.30
CA PRO A 28 7.63 9.99 -19.71
C PRO A 28 8.67 9.39 -18.75
N SER A 29 9.82 10.07 -18.64
CA SER A 29 10.82 9.74 -17.65
C SER A 29 10.29 9.93 -16.24
N THR A 30 10.64 9.00 -15.34
CA THR A 30 10.14 8.97 -13.96
C THR A 30 11.22 8.47 -12.99
N THR A 31 11.26 9.06 -11.81
CA THR A 31 12.15 8.61 -10.72
C THR A 31 11.79 7.21 -10.20
N ILE A 32 10.55 6.76 -10.46
CA ILE A 32 10.09 5.40 -10.15
C ILE A 32 10.99 4.36 -10.82
N THR A 33 11.45 4.60 -12.06
CA THR A 33 12.32 3.69 -12.82
C THR A 33 13.57 3.33 -12.04
N ARG A 34 14.24 4.33 -11.46
CA ARG A 34 15.44 4.09 -10.64
C ARG A 34 15.13 3.22 -9.43
N GLY A 35 14.07 3.54 -8.70
CA GLY A 35 13.68 2.77 -7.51
C GLY A 35 13.33 1.32 -7.84
N VAL A 36 12.62 1.09 -8.95
CA VAL A 36 12.26 -0.25 -9.43
C VAL A 36 13.51 -1.05 -9.84
N VAL A 37 14.41 -0.44 -10.60
CA VAL A 37 15.67 -1.07 -11.06
C VAL A 37 16.53 -1.47 -9.86
N GLU A 38 16.70 -0.58 -8.88
CA GLU A 38 17.44 -0.85 -7.64
C GLU A 38 16.78 -1.97 -6.82
N ALA A 39 15.48 -1.94 -6.63
CA ALA A 39 14.75 -2.95 -5.86
C ALA A 39 14.81 -4.35 -6.50
N LEU A 40 14.92 -4.43 -7.83
CA LEU A 40 15.08 -5.68 -8.58
C LEU A 40 16.53 -6.15 -8.68
N GLY A 41 17.49 -5.39 -8.16
CA GLY A 41 18.93 -5.70 -8.29
C GLY A 41 19.43 -5.64 -9.73
N LEU A 42 18.79 -4.85 -10.58
CA LEU A 42 19.19 -4.70 -11.98
C LEU A 42 20.27 -3.61 -12.12
N PRO A 43 21.18 -3.74 -13.09
CA PRO A 43 22.18 -2.71 -13.35
C PRO A 43 21.54 -1.42 -13.86
N ARG A 44 22.18 -0.27 -13.58
CA ARG A 44 21.80 1.01 -14.19
C ARG A 44 21.93 0.90 -15.71
N GLY A 45 20.90 1.38 -16.42
CA GLY A 45 20.86 1.25 -17.88
C GLY A 45 20.40 -0.13 -18.38
N CYS A 46 19.78 -0.94 -17.50
CA CYS A 46 19.14 -2.19 -17.93
C CYS A 46 18.11 -1.93 -19.03
N THR A 47 17.87 -2.94 -19.84
CA THR A 47 16.83 -2.89 -20.88
C THR A 47 15.46 -3.24 -20.31
N VAL A 48 14.40 -2.87 -21.03
CA VAL A 48 13.03 -3.26 -20.69
C VAL A 48 12.88 -4.80 -20.67
N GLN A 49 13.59 -5.53 -21.52
CA GLN A 49 13.60 -7.00 -21.52
C GLN A 49 14.19 -7.57 -20.22
N GLY A 50 15.25 -6.96 -19.70
CA GLY A 50 15.84 -7.31 -18.40
C GLY A 50 14.84 -7.11 -17.27
N LEU A 51 14.12 -5.98 -17.27
CA LEU A 51 13.05 -5.70 -16.32
C LEU A 51 11.93 -6.76 -16.41
N ILE A 52 11.42 -7.02 -17.62
CA ILE A 52 10.34 -8.01 -17.85
C ILE A 52 10.78 -9.40 -17.39
N GLY A 53 12.03 -9.79 -17.65
CA GLY A 53 12.58 -11.06 -17.21
C GLY A 53 12.46 -11.23 -15.70
N LYS A 54 12.88 -10.23 -14.94
CA LYS A 54 12.82 -10.23 -13.47
C LYS A 54 11.40 -10.20 -12.92
N THR A 55 10.46 -9.54 -13.59
CA THR A 55 9.08 -9.48 -13.10
C THR A 55 8.34 -10.81 -13.16
N LYS A 56 8.79 -11.78 -13.98
CA LYS A 56 8.18 -13.11 -14.05
C LYS A 56 8.35 -13.93 -12.76
N GLU A 57 9.35 -13.63 -11.97
CA GLU A 57 9.67 -14.34 -10.73
C GLU A 57 8.98 -13.73 -9.50
N LEU A 58 8.30 -12.58 -9.66
CA LEU A 58 7.72 -11.84 -8.55
C LEU A 58 6.40 -12.47 -8.07
N ARG A 59 6.31 -12.68 -6.76
CA ARG A 59 5.06 -13.01 -6.09
C ARG A 59 4.19 -11.74 -5.94
N PRO A 60 2.90 -11.86 -5.72
CA PRO A 60 2.02 -10.70 -5.50
C PRO A 60 2.49 -9.75 -4.39
N ALA A 61 3.07 -10.28 -3.30
CA ALA A 61 3.62 -9.49 -2.21
C ALA A 61 4.85 -8.68 -2.65
N ASP A 62 5.70 -9.25 -3.50
CA ASP A 62 6.88 -8.57 -4.04
C ASP A 62 6.45 -7.41 -4.95
N VAL A 63 5.42 -7.63 -5.77
CA VAL A 63 4.82 -6.55 -6.60
C VAL A 63 4.22 -5.46 -5.71
N ALA A 64 3.52 -5.82 -4.62
CA ALA A 64 2.93 -4.85 -3.70
C ALA A 64 3.99 -3.96 -3.01
N SER A 65 5.20 -4.46 -2.78
CA SER A 65 6.29 -3.70 -2.15
C SER A 65 6.73 -2.49 -2.98
N PHE A 66 6.58 -2.52 -4.30
CA PHE A 66 6.89 -1.38 -5.18
C PHE A 66 5.98 -0.16 -4.94
N ALA A 67 4.85 -0.31 -4.25
CA ALA A 67 4.01 0.82 -3.86
C ALA A 67 4.79 1.83 -2.99
N GLN A 68 5.74 1.37 -2.19
CA GLN A 68 6.58 2.24 -1.37
C GLN A 68 7.46 3.17 -2.22
N ILE A 69 7.90 2.72 -3.39
CA ILE A 69 8.68 3.54 -4.33
C ILE A 69 7.81 4.70 -4.82
N VAL A 70 6.56 4.42 -5.18
CA VAL A 70 5.61 5.45 -5.63
C VAL A 70 5.29 6.43 -4.51
N LEU A 71 5.03 5.94 -3.30
CA LEU A 71 4.77 6.78 -2.11
C LEU A 71 5.97 7.67 -1.75
N SER A 72 7.19 7.23 -2.04
CA SER A 72 8.41 8.01 -1.77
C SER A 72 8.74 9.03 -2.86
N ALA A 73 8.20 8.88 -4.05
CA ALA A 73 8.47 9.72 -5.23
C ALA A 73 7.45 10.87 -5.37
N GLN A 74 7.19 11.63 -4.29
CA GLN A 74 6.10 12.61 -4.23
C GLN A 74 6.26 13.80 -5.22
N ASP A 75 7.50 14.14 -5.58
CA ASP A 75 7.79 15.21 -6.53
C ASP A 75 7.73 14.72 -7.99
N ASP A 76 7.41 13.44 -8.20
CA ASP A 76 7.31 12.82 -9.52
C ASP A 76 5.88 12.87 -10.03
N LYS A 77 5.68 13.44 -11.22
CA LYS A 77 4.36 13.59 -11.84
C LYS A 77 3.67 12.25 -12.08
N ILE A 78 4.44 11.21 -12.44
CA ILE A 78 3.88 9.87 -12.69
C ILE A 78 3.47 9.22 -11.38
N ALA A 79 4.26 9.38 -10.32
CA ALA A 79 3.88 8.92 -8.98
C ALA A 79 2.58 9.59 -8.51
N SER A 80 2.47 10.91 -8.67
CA SER A 80 1.25 11.64 -8.31
C SER A 80 0.02 11.14 -9.06
N ILE A 81 0.14 10.87 -10.37
CA ILE A 81 -0.95 10.31 -11.18
C ILE A 81 -1.34 8.92 -10.69
N ILE A 82 -0.37 8.05 -10.37
CA ILE A 82 -0.63 6.71 -9.87
C ILE A 82 -1.33 6.76 -8.50
N LEU A 83 -0.89 7.63 -7.60
CA LEU A 83 -1.50 7.78 -6.27
C LEU A 83 -2.91 8.35 -6.36
N ALA A 84 -3.14 9.36 -7.18
CA ALA A 84 -4.48 9.93 -7.39
C ALA A 84 -5.46 8.89 -7.96
N ALA A 85 -5.02 8.10 -8.95
CA ALA A 85 -5.83 7.01 -9.49
C ALA A 85 -6.08 5.92 -8.43
N GLY A 86 -5.09 5.57 -7.62
CA GLY A 86 -5.25 4.61 -6.52
C GLY A 86 -6.25 5.10 -5.46
N ALA A 87 -6.19 6.38 -5.08
CA ALA A 87 -7.15 6.99 -4.16
C ALA A 87 -8.57 6.94 -4.73
N SER A 88 -8.75 7.29 -6.01
CA SER A 88 -10.04 7.23 -6.68
C SER A 88 -10.65 5.83 -6.67
N GLU A 89 -9.85 4.79 -6.91
CA GLU A 89 -10.29 3.39 -6.86
C GLU A 89 -10.75 2.98 -5.44
N LEU A 90 -9.99 3.37 -4.41
CA LEU A 90 -10.35 3.11 -3.01
C LEU A 90 -11.65 3.82 -2.63
N VAL A 91 -11.80 5.10 -2.98
CA VAL A 91 -13.01 5.90 -2.74
C VAL A 91 -14.21 5.29 -3.47
N THR A 92 -14.05 4.84 -4.71
CA THR A 92 -15.08 4.15 -5.48
C THR A 92 -15.55 2.88 -4.78
N THR A 93 -14.60 2.11 -4.25
CA THR A 93 -14.91 0.89 -3.48
C THR A 93 -15.73 1.22 -2.21
N VAL A 94 -15.36 2.24 -1.46
CA VAL A 94 -16.10 2.67 -0.25
C VAL A 94 -17.52 3.12 -0.63
N ARG A 95 -17.65 3.94 -1.66
CA ARG A 95 -18.95 4.45 -2.10
C ARG A 95 -19.88 3.35 -2.64
N SER A 96 -19.32 2.31 -3.24
CA SER A 96 -20.12 1.19 -3.79
C SER A 96 -20.83 0.37 -2.72
N VAL A 97 -20.32 0.38 -1.47
CA VAL A 97 -20.96 -0.33 -0.34
C VAL A 97 -21.83 0.57 0.52
N GLY A 98 -21.94 1.87 0.22
CA GLY A 98 -22.79 2.83 0.94
C GLY A 98 -22.42 2.98 2.42
N ALA A 99 -21.13 2.89 2.76
CA ALA A 99 -20.67 2.94 4.14
C ALA A 99 -20.81 4.38 4.71
N GLU A 100 -21.50 4.52 5.83
CA GLU A 100 -21.63 5.79 6.57
C GLU A 100 -20.37 6.09 7.40
N HIS A 101 -19.70 5.04 7.90
CA HIS A 101 -18.48 5.15 8.70
C HIS A 101 -17.34 4.38 8.05
N VAL A 102 -16.23 5.09 7.78
CA VAL A 102 -15.06 4.50 7.13
C VAL A 102 -13.91 4.42 8.12
N ILE A 103 -13.34 3.22 8.23
CA ILE A 103 -12.15 2.96 9.03
C ILE A 103 -11.01 2.55 8.08
N LEU A 104 -9.98 3.39 8.03
CA LEU A 104 -8.78 3.09 7.25
C LEU A 104 -7.84 2.19 8.04
N ALA A 105 -7.32 1.15 7.40
CA ALA A 105 -6.43 0.17 8.01
C ALA A 105 -5.38 -0.32 7.01
N GLY A 106 -4.32 -0.95 7.54
CA GLY A 106 -3.27 -1.55 6.72
C GLY A 106 -2.10 -0.61 6.41
N GLY A 107 -0.95 -1.20 6.06
CA GLY A 107 0.33 -0.49 5.95
C GLY A 107 0.40 0.60 4.87
N LEU A 108 -0.53 0.59 3.92
CA LEU A 108 -0.58 1.59 2.85
C LEU A 108 -1.25 2.91 3.32
N LEU A 109 -2.24 2.82 4.20
CA LEU A 109 -3.06 3.95 4.68
C LEU A 109 -2.82 4.28 6.15
N ALA A 110 -2.13 3.41 6.90
CA ALA A 110 -1.84 3.65 8.31
C ALA A 110 -0.96 4.90 8.51
N PRO A 111 -1.10 5.60 9.65
CA PRO A 111 -0.14 6.61 10.04
C PRO A 111 1.26 5.99 10.09
N SER A 112 2.25 6.66 9.50
CA SER A 112 3.63 6.20 9.60
C SER A 112 4.10 6.35 11.04
N THR A 113 4.25 5.24 11.75
CA THR A 113 4.90 5.19 13.07
C THR A 113 6.42 5.10 12.95
N SER A 114 6.93 4.93 11.75
CA SER A 114 8.36 4.84 11.47
C SER A 114 8.94 6.21 11.22
N HIS A 115 9.86 6.66 12.08
CA HIS A 115 10.66 7.88 11.90
C HIS A 115 11.43 7.95 10.56
N LYS A 116 11.46 6.85 9.81
CA LYS A 116 12.17 6.76 8.52
C LYS A 116 11.42 7.42 7.36
N TYR A 117 10.12 7.68 7.49
CA TYR A 117 9.27 8.28 6.46
C TYR A 117 8.42 9.41 7.07
N GLN A 118 9.07 10.56 7.35
CA GLN A 118 8.42 11.76 7.90
C GLN A 118 7.57 12.54 6.89
N ARG A 119 7.36 12.00 5.69
CA ARG A 119 6.53 12.68 4.68
C ARG A 119 5.05 12.30 4.86
N PRO A 120 4.12 13.25 4.70
CA PRO A 120 2.69 12.95 4.74
C PRO A 120 2.37 11.89 3.70
N ASN A 121 1.58 10.89 4.07
CA ASN A 121 1.12 9.87 3.13
C ASN A 121 0.08 10.49 2.19
N THR A 122 0.53 10.88 1.00
CA THR A 122 -0.29 11.57 0.00
C THR A 122 -1.52 10.73 -0.41
N LEU A 123 -1.37 9.42 -0.57
CA LEU A 123 -2.51 8.54 -0.89
C LEU A 123 -3.58 8.59 0.18
N ARG A 124 -3.17 8.52 1.45
CA ARG A 124 -4.06 8.62 2.59
C ARG A 124 -4.81 9.95 2.61
N ALA A 125 -4.09 11.07 2.47
CA ALA A 125 -4.68 12.40 2.46
C ALA A 125 -5.72 12.54 1.34
N MET A 126 -5.43 12.06 0.13
CA MET A 126 -6.38 12.07 -0.99
C MET A 126 -7.66 11.27 -0.71
N VAL A 127 -7.54 10.12 -0.02
CA VAL A 127 -8.70 9.30 0.36
C VAL A 127 -9.52 10.00 1.44
N GLU A 128 -8.86 10.56 2.48
CA GLU A 128 -9.52 11.31 3.56
C GLU A 128 -10.32 12.51 3.04
N ASP A 129 -9.67 13.32 2.22
CA ASP A 129 -10.30 14.52 1.62
C ASP A 129 -11.52 14.14 0.78
N SER A 130 -11.45 13.03 0.04
CA SER A 130 -12.53 12.58 -0.84
C SER A 130 -13.73 11.99 -0.08
N LEU A 131 -13.51 11.48 1.14
CA LEU A 131 -14.55 10.84 1.96
C LEU A 131 -15.11 11.77 3.05
N GLY A 132 -14.53 12.97 3.23
CA GLY A 132 -15.00 13.95 4.21
C GLY A 132 -14.68 13.58 5.67
N GLY A 133 -13.74 12.69 5.88
CA GLY A 133 -13.27 12.25 7.18
C GLY A 133 -13.31 10.72 7.34
N CYS A 134 -12.27 10.20 8.00
CA CYS A 134 -12.11 8.78 8.27
C CYS A 134 -11.53 8.57 9.65
N THR A 135 -11.76 7.39 10.24
CA THR A 135 -11.04 6.94 11.43
C THR A 135 -9.94 5.95 11.05
N TYR A 136 -9.02 5.68 11.97
CA TYR A 136 -7.90 4.77 11.73
C TYR A 136 -7.92 3.62 12.71
N ALA A 137 -7.68 2.41 12.21
CA ALA A 137 -7.40 1.26 13.06
C ALA A 137 -5.89 1.12 13.26
N SER A 138 -5.42 1.33 14.49
CA SER A 138 -4.02 1.07 14.86
C SER A 138 -3.69 -0.42 14.81
N HIS A 139 -4.63 -1.27 15.20
CA HIS A 139 -4.48 -2.72 15.29
C HIS A 139 -5.70 -3.43 14.66
N PRO A 140 -5.81 -3.49 13.33
CA PRO A 140 -6.98 -4.06 12.66
C PRO A 140 -7.22 -5.53 12.99
N VAL A 141 -6.18 -6.28 13.31
CA VAL A 141 -6.28 -7.68 13.74
C VAL A 141 -7.09 -7.84 15.04
N VAL A 142 -7.02 -6.89 15.96
CA VAL A 142 -7.82 -6.90 17.21
C VAL A 142 -9.31 -6.82 16.89
N GLY A 143 -9.68 -5.94 15.97
CA GLY A 143 -11.05 -5.82 15.50
C GLY A 143 -11.55 -7.10 14.83
N ALA A 144 -10.73 -7.73 14.00
CA ALA A 144 -11.06 -8.98 13.34
C ALA A 144 -11.25 -10.14 14.35
N CYS A 145 -10.32 -10.28 15.31
CA CYS A 145 -10.45 -11.29 16.39
C CYS A 145 -11.71 -11.07 17.23
N TRP A 146 -11.98 -9.82 17.60
CA TRP A 146 -13.18 -9.47 18.36
C TRP A 146 -14.47 -9.80 17.60
N ALA A 147 -14.55 -9.47 16.31
CA ALA A 147 -15.69 -9.78 15.47
C ALA A 147 -15.87 -11.30 15.30
N ALA A 148 -14.79 -12.05 15.09
CA ALA A 148 -14.83 -13.51 15.02
C ALA A 148 -15.31 -14.16 16.33
N GLY A 149 -14.86 -13.64 17.48
CA GLY A 149 -15.33 -14.08 18.80
C GLY A 149 -16.84 -13.91 18.95
N ARG A 150 -17.36 -12.73 18.60
CA ARG A 150 -18.82 -12.46 18.65
C ARG A 150 -19.64 -13.41 17.77
N LEU A 151 -19.16 -13.69 16.56
CA LEU A 151 -19.82 -14.64 15.67
C LEU A 151 -19.87 -16.08 16.22
N ARG A 152 -18.94 -16.41 17.10
CA ARG A 152 -18.86 -17.72 17.77
C ARG A 152 -19.47 -17.74 19.18
N GLY A 153 -20.08 -16.64 19.63
CA GLY A 153 -20.63 -16.51 21.00
C GLY A 153 -19.55 -16.47 22.08
N VAL A 154 -18.30 -16.15 21.72
CA VAL A 154 -17.18 -15.98 22.66
C VAL A 154 -17.06 -14.51 23.00
N GLU A 155 -17.13 -14.19 24.29
CA GLU A 155 -16.91 -12.83 24.76
C GLU A 155 -15.40 -12.56 24.85
N LEU A 156 -14.92 -11.67 23.99
CA LEU A 156 -13.52 -11.24 23.94
C LEU A 156 -13.44 -9.76 24.29
N HIS A 157 -12.63 -9.43 25.30
CA HIS A 157 -12.37 -8.04 25.66
C HIS A 157 -11.24 -7.46 24.80
N LYS A 158 -11.47 -6.28 24.22
CA LYS A 158 -10.49 -5.62 23.36
C LYS A 158 -9.15 -5.38 24.05
N VAL A 159 -9.17 -5.09 25.35
CA VAL A 159 -7.97 -4.86 26.18
C VAL A 159 -7.11 -6.13 26.23
N ASP A 160 -7.69 -7.30 26.44
CA ASP A 160 -6.95 -8.57 26.51
C ASP A 160 -6.31 -8.91 25.15
N LEU A 161 -7.02 -8.64 24.05
CA LEU A 161 -6.50 -8.80 22.71
C LEU A 161 -5.33 -7.84 22.41
N MET A 162 -5.40 -6.60 22.88
CA MET A 162 -4.31 -5.63 22.75
C MET A 162 -3.08 -6.08 23.53
N ASN A 163 -3.24 -6.47 24.80
CA ASN A 163 -2.16 -6.97 25.66
C ASN A 163 -1.48 -8.19 25.06
N ALA A 164 -2.25 -9.12 24.47
CA ALA A 164 -1.72 -10.30 23.81
C ALA A 164 -0.83 -9.98 22.58
N LEU A 165 -1.10 -8.86 21.89
CA LEU A 165 -0.26 -8.39 20.77
C LEU A 165 1.06 -7.78 21.26
N GLU A 166 1.04 -7.01 22.34
CA GLU A 166 2.24 -6.36 22.89
C GLU A 166 3.23 -7.39 23.40
N VAL A 167 2.77 -8.43 24.12
CA VAL A 167 3.62 -9.52 24.61
C VAL A 167 4.34 -10.24 23.46
N ARG A 168 3.71 -10.44 22.30
CA ARG A 168 4.34 -11.06 21.14
C ARG A 168 5.33 -10.16 20.40
N SER A 169 5.18 -8.85 20.48
CA SER A 169 6.11 -7.91 19.85
C SER A 169 7.48 -7.89 20.57
N ASP A 170 7.49 -8.04 21.89
CA ASP A 170 8.69 -8.09 22.71
C ASP A 170 9.47 -9.41 22.56
N SER A 171 8.78 -10.54 22.38
CA SER A 171 9.41 -11.84 22.20
C SER A 171 10.14 -12.01 20.85
N ARG A 172 9.89 -11.15 19.87
CA ARG A 172 10.59 -11.13 18.56
C ARG A 172 11.78 -10.17 18.51
N ARG A 173 12.03 -9.41 19.57
CA ARG A 173 13.18 -8.50 19.69
C ARG A 173 14.34 -9.07 20.52
N ARG A 174 14.20 -10.30 21.01
CA ARG A 174 15.25 -11.11 21.68
C ARG A 174 15.67 -12.24 20.73
#